data_77dd42e17a3abf9d8c66da1f4913ef6b
#
_entry.id   77dd42e17a3abf9d8c66da1f4913ef6b
#
_cell.length_a   1.000
_cell.length_b   1.000
_cell.length_c   1.000
_cell.angle_alpha   90.00
_cell.angle_beta   90.00
_cell.angle_gamma   90.00
#
_symmetry.space_group_name_H-M   'P 1'
#
loop_
_entity.id
_entity.type
_entity.pdbx_description
1 polymer ?
#
loop_
_entity_poly.entity_id
_entity_poly.type
_entity_poly.pdbx_seq_one_letter_code
_entity_poly.pdbx_strand_id
1 'polypeptide(L)'
;MNIRHQAERFVNASQTMVDLRDLVFNMLSLLFDELHGKGGMAGDDEAGRAFAAVYKPAVKAVFDGAGHAHQVMANGAGALLTSAENFLKTESKIAKELLEANAAEPDIGYQPRHDCSPRSSHQAEDLPEVVGETSWTDQHLLNSRFHGQRDKLRDVAGSWRAASIILNDAYWDSEAAWTKATLDQAGETADAAENFFRKFVGKNPPPTQVSEDETLMANLPTACKMLANACEAYADHIETALQRLPEESNPITGEIQPIWERPMFGGDGPDGGLHELLASDTRINRLGHIPPALDTAQSRVKMPQPDGGGLFPNLPGFLAPLVRVPVMIPAAYRPPVGPRVQPIPPPTPQDPRFPTLTSPQQQNFGMWLNSLRAGDVSGGKPAEIAYQKRVAGYPEYEVPIPPGISKNSTLMVDGFRNRDGMAIEAKYVNNPQKKCYRSLDELRANHQSGKKDFLYDKDRKELAKYAAALNDPRNTEMRGVETVTNNQDSVAYWRIMMAAYGVKGYARYVP
;
A
#
# COMPACT_ATOMS: atom_id res chain seq x y z
N MET A 1 -15.44 -20.64 26.18
CA MET A 1 -14.62 -20.09 25.09
C MET A 1 -13.42 -20.99 24.87
N ASN A 2 -13.06 -21.35 23.67
CA ASN A 2 -12.06 -22.38 23.41
C ASN A 2 -10.65 -21.74 23.38
N ILE A 3 -9.80 -22.03 24.35
CA ILE A 3 -8.45 -21.45 24.53
C ILE A 3 -7.55 -21.70 23.31
N ARG A 4 -7.68 -22.87 22.67
CA ARG A 4 -7.01 -23.15 21.41
C ARG A 4 -7.37 -22.16 20.31
N HIS A 5 -8.62 -21.78 20.25
CA HIS A 5 -9.11 -20.79 19.29
C HIS A 5 -8.52 -19.40 19.55
N GLN A 6 -8.18 -19.09 20.80
CA GLN A 6 -7.49 -17.85 21.18
C GLN A 6 -6.02 -17.90 20.77
N ALA A 7 -5.30 -18.99 21.04
CA ALA A 7 -3.92 -19.17 20.60
C ALA A 7 -3.80 -19.05 19.08
N GLU A 8 -4.71 -19.68 18.32
CA GLU A 8 -4.75 -19.56 16.84
C GLU A 8 -4.98 -18.11 16.38
N ARG A 9 -5.79 -17.33 17.10
CA ARG A 9 -5.98 -15.90 16.79
C ARG A 9 -4.70 -15.09 16.96
N PHE A 10 -3.93 -15.32 18.02
CA PHE A 10 -2.63 -14.67 18.23
C PHE A 10 -1.61 -15.06 17.18
N VAL A 11 -1.56 -16.34 16.81
CA VAL A 11 -0.66 -16.82 15.74
C VAL A 11 -1.03 -16.17 14.41
N ASN A 12 -2.31 -16.13 14.08
CA ASN A 12 -2.77 -15.48 12.84
C ASN A 12 -2.49 -13.97 12.85
N ALA A 13 -2.67 -13.30 14.00
CA ALA A 13 -2.33 -11.89 14.15
C ALA A 13 -0.82 -11.67 14.05
N SER A 14 -0.01 -12.53 14.65
CA SER A 14 1.45 -12.53 14.51
C SER A 14 1.87 -12.67 13.06
N GLN A 15 1.31 -13.62 12.32
CA GLN A 15 1.61 -13.79 10.89
C GLN A 15 1.22 -12.54 10.09
N THR A 16 0.05 -11.96 10.35
CA THR A 16 -0.35 -10.71 9.69
C THR A 16 0.65 -9.58 10.00
N MET A 17 1.14 -9.47 11.22
CA MET A 17 2.16 -8.46 11.56
C MET A 17 3.49 -8.70 10.84
N VAL A 18 3.90 -9.96 10.65
CA VAL A 18 5.07 -10.30 9.81
C VAL A 18 4.85 -9.91 8.36
N ASP A 19 3.70 -10.23 7.79
CA ASP A 19 3.36 -9.89 6.41
C ASP A 19 3.35 -8.35 6.21
N LEU A 20 2.84 -7.60 7.18
CA LEU A 20 2.83 -6.13 7.17
C LEU A 20 4.21 -5.54 7.37
N ARG A 21 5.03 -6.12 8.27
CA ARG A 21 6.45 -5.78 8.42
C ARG A 21 7.17 -5.88 7.08
N ASP A 22 6.99 -6.98 6.38
CA ASP A 22 7.63 -7.23 5.09
C ASP A 22 7.09 -6.29 4.00
N LEU A 23 5.80 -5.99 4.04
CA LEU A 23 5.18 -5.01 3.14
C LEU A 23 5.79 -3.62 3.32
N VAL A 24 5.89 -3.12 4.57
CA VAL A 24 6.47 -1.80 4.89
C VAL A 24 7.96 -1.77 4.50
N PHE A 25 8.72 -2.82 4.82
CA PHE A 25 10.13 -2.93 4.44
C PHE A 25 10.33 -2.85 2.92
N ASN A 26 9.57 -3.64 2.18
CA ASN A 26 9.67 -3.68 0.72
C ASN A 26 9.22 -2.37 0.08
N MET A 27 8.19 -1.75 0.62
CA MET A 27 7.74 -0.42 0.20
C MET A 27 8.85 0.63 0.40
N LEU A 28 9.48 0.67 1.58
CA LEU A 28 10.59 1.58 1.86
C LEU A 28 11.77 1.37 0.91
N SER A 29 12.12 0.11 0.63
CA SER A 29 13.21 -0.21 -0.29
C SER A 29 12.92 0.26 -1.72
N LEU A 30 11.71 0.01 -2.22
CA LEU A 30 11.29 0.47 -3.55
C LEU A 30 11.22 2.00 -3.62
N LEU A 31 10.67 2.63 -2.61
CA LEU A 31 10.61 4.08 -2.50
C LEU A 31 12.02 4.70 -2.49
N PHE A 32 12.94 4.09 -1.74
CA PHE A 32 14.33 4.51 -1.70
C PHE A 32 14.98 4.44 -3.08
N ASP A 33 14.84 3.30 -3.78
CA ASP A 33 15.40 3.09 -5.11
C ASP A 33 14.85 4.12 -6.13
N GLU A 34 13.54 4.40 -6.08
CA GLU A 34 12.90 5.40 -6.94
C GLU A 34 13.40 6.82 -6.65
N LEU A 35 13.48 7.20 -5.38
CA LEU A 35 13.97 8.53 -4.98
C LEU A 35 15.46 8.69 -5.28
N HIS A 36 16.26 7.61 -5.15
CA HIS A 36 17.68 7.63 -5.45
C HIS A 36 17.96 8.02 -6.91
N GLY A 37 17.11 7.59 -7.84
CA GLY A 37 17.19 7.99 -9.26
C GLY A 37 16.78 9.43 -9.56
N LYS A 38 16.29 10.21 -8.59
CA LYS A 38 15.68 11.53 -8.79
C LYS A 38 16.47 12.68 -8.14
N GLY A 39 17.77 12.49 -7.87
CA GLY A 39 18.63 13.54 -7.36
C GLY A 39 18.54 14.84 -8.17
N GLY A 40 18.70 16.00 -7.52
CA GLY A 40 18.66 17.32 -8.14
C GLY A 40 17.27 17.77 -8.62
N MET A 41 16.20 17.09 -8.23
CA MET A 41 14.85 17.37 -8.74
C MET A 41 14.35 18.78 -8.45
N ALA A 42 14.77 19.37 -7.34
CA ALA A 42 14.34 20.70 -6.95
C ALA A 42 15.11 21.82 -7.67
N GLY A 43 16.29 21.51 -8.22
CA GLY A 43 17.21 22.52 -8.79
C GLY A 43 18.05 23.19 -7.72
N ASP A 44 18.99 24.04 -8.14
CA ASP A 44 19.95 24.76 -7.29
C ASP A 44 19.65 26.29 -7.21
N ASP A 45 18.52 26.72 -7.73
CA ASP A 45 18.01 28.08 -7.56
C ASP A 45 17.45 28.34 -6.15
N GLU A 46 17.04 29.58 -5.87
CA GLU A 46 16.49 29.97 -4.57
C GLU A 46 15.20 29.21 -4.24
N ALA A 47 14.33 29.02 -5.24
CA ALA A 47 13.09 28.29 -5.10
C ALA A 47 13.34 26.81 -4.76
N GLY A 48 14.29 26.16 -5.46
CA GLY A 48 14.69 24.79 -5.19
C GLY A 48 15.28 24.59 -3.81
N ARG A 49 16.13 25.52 -3.34
CA ARG A 49 16.65 25.49 -1.98
C ARG A 49 15.57 25.69 -0.93
N ALA A 50 14.62 26.61 -1.15
CA ALA A 50 13.50 26.82 -0.23
C ALA A 50 12.59 25.57 -0.14
N PHE A 51 12.28 24.94 -1.27
CA PHE A 51 11.54 23.67 -1.28
C PHE A 51 12.29 22.56 -0.53
N ALA A 52 13.59 22.38 -0.81
CA ALA A 52 14.41 21.36 -0.19
C ALA A 52 14.50 21.53 1.32
N ALA A 53 14.50 22.76 1.82
CA ALA A 53 14.56 23.06 3.26
C ALA A 53 13.37 22.50 4.06
N VAL A 54 12.19 22.39 3.46
CA VAL A 54 11.00 21.78 4.08
C VAL A 54 10.79 20.32 3.68
N TYR A 55 11.21 19.94 2.48
CA TYR A 55 11.02 18.59 1.93
C TYR A 55 11.96 17.57 2.60
N LYS A 56 13.27 17.86 2.72
CA LYS A 56 14.26 16.92 3.27
C LYS A 56 13.93 16.47 4.69
N PRO A 57 13.63 17.37 5.66
CA PRO A 57 13.23 16.95 7.00
C PRO A 57 11.95 16.09 7.01
N ALA A 58 10.99 16.41 6.16
CA ALA A 58 9.76 15.65 6.06
C ALA A 58 10.00 14.23 5.52
N VAL A 59 10.84 14.08 4.48
CA VAL A 59 11.27 12.77 3.96
C VAL A 59 11.97 11.96 5.03
N LYS A 60 12.94 12.57 5.75
CA LYS A 60 13.63 11.90 6.84
C LYS A 60 12.67 11.37 7.88
N ALA A 61 11.74 12.19 8.34
CA ALA A 61 10.77 11.80 9.34
C ALA A 61 9.88 10.63 8.88
N VAL A 62 9.51 10.56 7.58
CA VAL A 62 8.74 9.44 7.03
C VAL A 62 9.57 8.16 7.00
N PHE A 63 10.84 8.21 6.57
CA PHE A 63 11.71 7.03 6.57
C PHE A 63 11.95 6.51 7.98
N ASP A 64 12.27 7.39 8.93
CA ASP A 64 12.47 7.05 10.34
C ASP A 64 11.18 6.47 10.94
N GLY A 65 10.04 7.10 10.70
CA GLY A 65 8.73 6.65 11.17
C GLY A 65 8.33 5.30 10.63
N ALA A 66 8.50 5.07 9.33
CA ALA A 66 8.18 3.80 8.71
C ALA A 66 9.17 2.68 9.13
N GLY A 67 10.46 3.02 9.29
CA GLY A 67 11.47 2.12 9.87
C GLY A 67 11.10 1.73 11.31
N HIS A 68 10.66 2.69 12.12
CA HIS A 68 10.17 2.41 13.48
C HIS A 68 8.91 1.54 13.47
N ALA A 69 7.93 1.83 12.60
CA ALA A 69 6.74 1.02 12.45
C ALA A 69 7.07 -0.44 12.06
N HIS A 70 8.01 -0.63 11.13
CA HIS A 70 8.54 -1.93 10.77
C HIS A 70 9.10 -2.70 11.98
N GLN A 71 9.91 -2.06 12.83
CA GLN A 71 10.45 -2.66 14.04
C GLN A 71 9.35 -3.00 15.06
N VAL A 72 8.37 -2.12 15.24
CA VAL A 72 7.21 -2.36 16.11
C VAL A 72 6.40 -3.55 15.64
N MET A 73 6.17 -3.69 14.33
CA MET A 73 5.47 -4.84 13.76
C MET A 73 6.24 -6.14 13.98
N ALA A 74 7.56 -6.14 13.78
CA ALA A 74 8.43 -7.30 14.04
C ALA A 74 8.36 -7.76 15.50
N ASN A 75 8.57 -6.83 16.42
CA ASN A 75 8.54 -7.11 17.86
C ASN A 75 7.14 -7.48 18.36
N GLY A 76 6.10 -6.82 17.81
CA GLY A 76 4.70 -7.13 18.10
C GLY A 76 4.32 -8.54 17.63
N ALA A 77 4.79 -8.96 16.46
CA ALA A 77 4.62 -10.32 15.96
C ALA A 77 5.25 -11.36 16.90
N GLY A 78 6.50 -11.13 17.33
CA GLY A 78 7.20 -11.99 18.29
C GLY A 78 6.47 -12.08 19.63
N ALA A 79 6.00 -10.95 20.16
CA ALA A 79 5.26 -10.90 21.41
C ALA A 79 3.91 -11.63 21.34
N LEU A 80 3.17 -11.52 20.22
CA LEU A 80 1.94 -12.27 19.98
C LEU A 80 2.21 -13.79 19.92
N LEU A 81 3.30 -14.18 19.28
CA LEU A 81 3.71 -15.58 19.18
C LEU A 81 4.04 -16.16 20.54
N THR A 82 4.87 -15.44 21.33
CA THR A 82 5.20 -15.81 22.72
C THR A 82 3.94 -15.90 23.58
N SER A 83 2.98 -15.02 23.39
CA SER A 83 1.70 -15.06 24.10
C SER A 83 0.90 -16.30 23.74
N ALA A 84 0.83 -16.67 22.45
CA ALA A 84 0.18 -17.90 22.01
C ALA A 84 0.81 -19.15 22.64
N GLU A 85 2.15 -19.22 22.68
CA GLU A 85 2.89 -20.31 23.34
C GLU A 85 2.62 -20.37 24.83
N ASN A 86 2.58 -19.23 25.53
CA ASN A 86 2.29 -19.19 26.96
C ASN A 86 0.85 -19.64 27.26
N PHE A 87 -0.12 -19.29 26.41
CA PHE A 87 -1.47 -19.83 26.52
C PHE A 87 -1.49 -21.36 26.43
N LEU A 88 -0.84 -21.93 25.43
CA LEU A 88 -0.77 -23.37 25.21
C LEU A 88 -0.06 -24.11 26.36
N LYS A 89 1.05 -23.55 26.86
CA LYS A 89 1.79 -24.10 28.02
C LYS A 89 0.96 -24.10 29.31
N THR A 90 0.22 -23.01 29.56
CA THR A 90 -0.63 -22.90 30.73
C THR A 90 -1.79 -23.88 30.67
N GLU A 91 -2.41 -24.05 29.49
CA GLU A 91 -3.47 -25.05 29.28
C GLU A 91 -2.96 -26.46 29.51
N SER A 92 -1.76 -26.80 28.99
CA SER A 92 -1.13 -28.09 29.20
C SER A 92 -0.85 -28.37 30.68
N LYS A 93 -0.39 -27.34 31.43
CA LYS A 93 -0.13 -27.49 32.88
C LYS A 93 -1.42 -27.73 33.67
N ILE A 94 -2.49 -27.00 33.37
CA ILE A 94 -3.78 -27.14 34.01
C ILE A 94 -4.41 -28.50 33.66
N ALA A 95 -4.30 -28.94 32.39
CA ALA A 95 -4.77 -30.27 31.99
C ALA A 95 -4.04 -31.38 32.75
N LYS A 96 -2.72 -31.24 32.96
CA LYS A 96 -1.91 -32.19 33.72
C LYS A 96 -2.30 -32.20 35.21
N GLU A 97 -2.55 -31.01 35.79
CA GLU A 97 -2.99 -30.90 37.19
C GLU A 97 -4.40 -31.48 37.39
N LEU A 98 -5.33 -31.32 36.43
CA LEU A 98 -6.69 -31.84 36.50
C LEU A 98 -6.79 -33.36 36.24
N LEU A 99 -5.85 -33.94 35.48
CA LEU A 99 -5.83 -35.37 35.12
C LEU A 99 -5.02 -36.23 36.08
N GLU A 100 -4.67 -35.73 37.28
CA GLU A 100 -3.90 -36.45 38.30
C GLU A 100 -2.65 -37.17 37.74
N ALA A 101 -1.60 -36.41 37.53
CA ALA A 101 -0.18 -36.83 37.52
C ALA A 101 0.30 -37.89 36.53
N ASN A 102 -0.54 -38.62 35.79
CA ASN A 102 -0.12 -39.74 34.91
C ASN A 102 -0.36 -39.53 33.42
N ALA A 103 -0.81 -38.37 32.97
CA ALA A 103 -0.92 -38.10 31.54
C ALA A 103 0.44 -37.65 30.98
N ALA A 104 0.89 -38.31 29.90
CA ALA A 104 1.99 -37.80 29.09
C ALA A 104 1.72 -36.35 28.67
N GLU A 105 2.75 -35.51 28.63
CA GLU A 105 2.59 -34.15 28.10
C GLU A 105 1.87 -34.24 26.77
N PRO A 106 0.73 -33.55 26.61
CA PRO A 106 0.05 -33.54 25.32
C PRO A 106 1.02 -32.98 24.31
N ASP A 107 1.30 -33.74 23.26
CA ASP A 107 2.07 -33.24 22.11
C ASP A 107 1.28 -32.11 21.50
N ILE A 108 1.66 -30.88 21.84
CA ILE A 108 1.03 -29.65 21.34
C ILE A 108 1.48 -29.45 19.89
N GLY A 109 1.63 -30.45 19.08
CA GLY A 109 2.00 -30.59 17.67
C GLY A 109 1.99 -29.32 16.75
N TYR A 110 1.90 -28.15 17.31
CA TYR A 110 1.90 -26.86 16.66
C TYR A 110 2.99 -25.98 17.25
N GLN A 111 4.12 -25.88 16.57
CA GLN A 111 5.09 -24.82 16.78
C GLN A 111 4.94 -23.83 15.63
N PRO A 112 4.30 -22.69 15.86
CA PRO A 112 4.29 -21.63 14.86
C PRO A 112 5.72 -21.15 14.67
N ARG A 113 6.28 -21.37 13.48
CA ARG A 113 7.64 -20.94 13.13
C ARG A 113 7.55 -19.97 11.97
N HIS A 114 7.48 -18.69 12.29
CA HIS A 114 7.77 -17.66 11.32
C HIS A 114 8.79 -16.69 11.91
N ASP A 115 9.62 -16.13 11.04
CA ASP A 115 10.68 -15.21 11.43
C ASP A 115 10.08 -13.85 11.76
N CYS A 116 10.13 -13.47 13.03
CA CYS A 116 9.68 -12.17 13.53
C CYS A 116 10.82 -11.13 13.61
N SER A 117 12.03 -11.43 13.14
CA SER A 117 13.17 -10.53 13.25
C SER A 117 12.97 -9.27 12.41
N PRO A 118 13.34 -8.08 12.91
CA PRO A 118 13.36 -6.87 12.11
C PRO A 118 14.46 -6.97 11.04
N ARG A 119 14.22 -6.37 9.87
CA ARG A 119 15.19 -6.26 8.78
C ARG A 119 15.86 -4.88 8.83
N SER A 120 17.08 -4.76 8.33
CA SER A 120 17.74 -3.46 8.19
C SER A 120 17.04 -2.65 7.10
N SER A 121 16.52 -1.47 7.44
CA SER A 121 15.88 -0.54 6.50
C SER A 121 16.90 0.48 5.97
N HIS A 122 16.61 1.01 4.77
CA HIS A 122 17.35 2.15 4.23
C HIS A 122 17.13 3.40 5.09
N GLN A 123 18.17 4.23 5.17
CA GLN A 123 18.13 5.51 5.87
C GLN A 123 17.92 6.64 4.86
N ALA A 124 17.23 7.70 5.28
CA ALA A 124 17.01 8.87 4.42
C ALA A 124 18.30 9.63 4.07
N GLU A 125 19.31 9.50 4.92
CA GLU A 125 20.63 10.08 4.72
C GLU A 125 21.39 9.51 3.51
N ASP A 126 21.03 8.30 3.08
CA ASP A 126 21.62 7.66 1.90
C ASP A 126 20.96 8.11 0.60
N LEU A 127 19.89 8.93 0.65
CA LEU A 127 19.26 9.50 -0.53
C LEU A 127 20.12 10.60 -1.14
N PRO A 128 20.08 10.76 -2.49
CA PRO A 128 20.82 11.82 -3.16
C PRO A 128 20.27 13.19 -2.77
N GLU A 129 21.12 14.20 -2.92
CA GLU A 129 20.74 15.59 -2.69
C GLU A 129 19.55 16.00 -3.59
N VAL A 130 18.57 16.63 -2.97
CA VAL A 130 17.37 17.14 -3.64
C VAL A 130 17.71 18.38 -4.46
N VAL A 131 18.60 19.21 -3.91
CA VAL A 131 19.24 20.35 -4.57
C VAL A 131 20.54 19.84 -5.18
N GLY A 132 20.76 20.02 -6.46
CA GLY A 132 21.99 19.56 -7.08
C GLY A 132 22.19 20.16 -8.44
N GLU A 133 23.46 20.38 -8.77
CA GLU A 133 23.88 20.64 -10.12
C GLU A 133 23.48 19.45 -11.00
N THR A 134 22.54 19.65 -11.85
CA THR A 134 22.33 18.70 -12.92
C THR A 134 23.39 18.97 -13.96
N SER A 135 24.00 17.93 -14.53
CA SER A 135 24.91 18.04 -15.69
C SER A 135 24.26 18.77 -16.88
N TRP A 136 22.99 19.07 -16.75
CA TRP A 136 22.18 19.84 -17.67
C TRP A 136 22.31 21.34 -17.40
N THR A 137 22.58 21.76 -16.18
CA THR A 137 22.73 23.16 -15.77
C THR A 137 23.90 23.84 -16.49
N ASP A 138 25.02 23.17 -16.69
CA ASP A 138 26.21 23.78 -17.25
C ASP A 138 26.12 24.10 -18.74
N GLN A 139 25.35 23.36 -19.52
CA GLN A 139 25.27 23.57 -20.96
C GLN A 139 24.06 24.42 -21.42
N HIS A 140 23.01 24.51 -20.62
CA HIS A 140 21.74 25.16 -20.99
C HIS A 140 21.28 26.29 -20.04
N LEU A 141 22.03 26.59 -19.01
CA LEU A 141 21.75 27.64 -18.02
C LEU A 141 21.61 29.05 -18.59
N LEU A 142 22.17 29.28 -19.76
CA LEU A 142 22.03 30.58 -20.43
C LEU A 142 20.56 30.89 -20.79
N ASN A 143 19.68 29.89 -20.82
CA ASN A 143 18.29 30.03 -21.28
C ASN A 143 17.23 29.52 -20.31
N SER A 144 17.55 28.87 -19.19
CA SER A 144 16.54 28.40 -18.24
C SER A 144 16.66 29.15 -16.90
N ARG A 145 15.60 29.84 -16.54
CA ARG A 145 15.49 30.59 -15.27
C ARG A 145 15.10 29.70 -14.10
N PHE A 146 14.76 28.43 -14.38
CA PHE A 146 14.30 27.47 -13.38
C PHE A 146 15.13 26.19 -13.50
N HIS A 147 15.70 25.80 -12.38
CA HIS A 147 16.53 24.60 -12.29
C HIS A 147 15.72 23.38 -11.81
N GLY A 148 14.50 23.60 -11.29
CA GLY A 148 13.59 22.52 -10.89
C GLY A 148 13.12 21.69 -12.08
N GLN A 149 13.12 20.35 -11.91
CA GLN A 149 12.80 19.38 -12.96
C GLN A 149 11.37 18.85 -12.77
N ARG A 150 10.40 19.46 -13.48
CA ARG A 150 8.96 19.14 -13.37
C ARG A 150 8.63 17.66 -13.49
N ASP A 151 9.24 16.97 -14.47
CA ASP A 151 8.95 15.57 -14.73
C ASP A 151 9.46 14.68 -13.58
N LYS A 152 10.67 14.97 -13.07
CA LYS A 152 11.17 14.27 -11.88
C LYS A 152 10.30 14.54 -10.64
N LEU A 153 9.85 15.77 -10.44
CA LEU A 153 8.95 16.12 -9.33
C LEU A 153 7.62 15.38 -9.42
N ARG A 154 7.03 15.26 -10.62
CA ARG A 154 5.81 14.48 -10.85
C ARG A 154 6.00 12.99 -10.64
N ASP A 155 7.13 12.44 -11.09
CA ASP A 155 7.49 11.03 -10.83
C ASP A 155 7.61 10.76 -9.31
N VAL A 156 8.34 11.63 -8.60
CA VAL A 156 8.50 11.57 -7.14
C VAL A 156 7.13 11.68 -6.44
N ALA A 157 6.26 12.55 -6.91
CA ALA A 157 4.88 12.64 -6.41
C ALA A 157 4.12 11.33 -6.60
N GLY A 158 4.31 10.66 -7.74
CA GLY A 158 3.75 9.33 -8.01
C GLY A 158 4.24 8.28 -7.02
N SER A 159 5.55 8.25 -6.75
CA SER A 159 6.17 7.30 -5.80
C SER A 159 5.66 7.52 -4.36
N TRP A 160 5.54 8.77 -3.92
CA TRP A 160 4.95 9.11 -2.61
C TRP A 160 3.46 8.75 -2.50
N ARG A 161 2.68 8.90 -3.59
CA ARG A 161 1.28 8.45 -3.61
C ARG A 161 1.18 6.94 -3.45
N ALA A 162 2.02 6.19 -4.16
CA ALA A 162 2.07 4.74 -4.01
C ALA A 162 2.40 4.33 -2.58
N ALA A 163 3.41 4.94 -1.97
CA ALA A 163 3.75 4.70 -0.55
C ALA A 163 2.58 5.03 0.39
N SER A 164 1.89 6.15 0.16
CA SER A 164 0.69 6.53 0.95
C SER A 164 -0.40 5.46 0.89
N ILE A 165 -0.68 4.89 -0.27
CA ILE A 165 -1.72 3.87 -0.45
C ILE A 165 -1.31 2.58 0.27
N ILE A 166 -0.06 2.13 0.11
CA ILE A 166 0.45 0.93 0.77
C ILE A 166 0.41 1.05 2.30
N LEU A 167 0.83 2.19 2.83
CA LEU A 167 0.79 2.45 4.27
C LEU A 167 -0.65 2.57 4.81
N ASN A 168 -1.57 3.11 4.02
CA ASN A 168 -2.98 3.13 4.38
C ASN A 168 -3.58 1.72 4.41
N ASP A 169 -3.21 0.84 3.49
CA ASP A 169 -3.62 -0.56 3.52
C ASP A 169 -3.01 -1.28 4.74
N ALA A 170 -1.71 -1.05 5.02
CA ALA A 170 -1.05 -1.58 6.20
C ALA A 170 -1.71 -1.11 7.51
N TYR A 171 -2.19 0.13 7.56
CA TYR A 171 -2.97 0.65 8.69
C TYR A 171 -4.24 -0.20 8.92
N TRP A 172 -5.08 -0.37 7.89
CA TRP A 172 -6.34 -1.10 8.00
C TRP A 172 -6.15 -2.58 8.29
N ASP A 173 -5.16 -3.20 7.68
CA ASP A 173 -4.82 -4.62 7.93
C ASP A 173 -4.29 -4.81 9.37
N SER A 174 -3.53 -3.85 9.91
CA SER A 174 -3.05 -3.86 11.31
C SER A 174 -4.22 -3.73 12.30
N GLU A 175 -5.14 -2.80 12.03
CA GLU A 175 -6.34 -2.59 12.86
C GLU A 175 -7.22 -3.84 12.86
N ALA A 176 -7.48 -4.42 11.69
CA ALA A 176 -8.29 -5.61 11.54
C ALA A 176 -7.68 -6.85 12.24
N ALA A 177 -6.36 -7.07 12.08
CA ALA A 177 -5.63 -8.17 12.72
C ALA A 177 -5.71 -8.06 14.24
N TRP A 178 -5.54 -6.85 14.73
CA TRP A 178 -5.57 -6.56 16.16
C TRP A 178 -6.96 -6.72 16.76
N THR A 179 -7.97 -6.11 16.17
CA THR A 179 -9.35 -6.24 16.61
C THR A 179 -9.76 -7.71 16.72
N LYS A 180 -9.33 -8.55 15.76
CA LYS A 180 -9.57 -9.98 15.77
C LYS A 180 -8.81 -10.71 16.88
N ALA A 181 -7.58 -10.30 17.18
CA ALA A 181 -6.75 -10.92 18.22
C ALA A 181 -7.29 -10.64 19.63
N THR A 182 -7.83 -9.43 19.86
CA THR A 182 -8.35 -9.00 21.18
C THR A 182 -9.85 -9.23 21.38
N LEU A 183 -10.56 -9.66 20.35
CA LEU A 183 -12.00 -9.91 20.42
C LEU A 183 -12.34 -10.91 21.54
N ASP A 184 -13.28 -10.53 22.42
CA ASP A 184 -13.76 -11.32 23.56
C ASP A 184 -12.67 -11.62 24.62
N GLN A 185 -11.61 -10.83 24.69
CA GLN A 185 -10.62 -10.93 25.76
C GLN A 185 -10.93 -9.89 26.85
N ALA A 186 -10.67 -10.27 28.10
CA ALA A 186 -10.85 -9.40 29.27
C ALA A 186 -9.70 -9.60 30.26
N GLY A 187 -9.33 -8.54 30.98
CA GLY A 187 -8.33 -8.55 32.02
C GLY A 187 -7.14 -7.63 31.71
N GLU A 188 -6.30 -7.37 32.71
CA GLU A 188 -5.20 -6.39 32.64
C GLU A 188 -4.28 -6.57 31.44
N THR A 189 -4.08 -7.79 31.01
CA THR A 189 -3.21 -8.12 29.88
C THR A 189 -3.88 -7.75 28.55
N ALA A 190 -5.19 -8.00 28.42
CA ALA A 190 -5.93 -7.59 27.23
C ALA A 190 -5.99 -6.06 27.14
N ASP A 191 -6.18 -5.39 28.28
CA ASP A 191 -6.20 -3.92 28.38
C ASP A 191 -4.83 -3.33 28.02
N ALA A 192 -3.72 -3.94 28.49
CA ALA A 192 -2.37 -3.51 28.16
C ALA A 192 -2.07 -3.63 26.66
N ALA A 193 -2.49 -4.72 26.08
CA ALA A 193 -2.34 -4.96 24.65
C ALA A 193 -3.21 -4.03 23.81
N GLU A 194 -4.49 -3.84 24.18
CA GLU A 194 -5.36 -2.87 23.53
C GLU A 194 -4.75 -1.45 23.62
N ASN A 195 -4.19 -1.10 24.77
CA ASN A 195 -3.53 0.19 24.99
C ASN A 195 -2.29 0.38 24.11
N PHE A 196 -1.48 -0.68 23.93
CA PHE A 196 -0.33 -0.67 23.03
C PHE A 196 -0.74 -0.40 21.58
N PHE A 197 -1.70 -1.18 21.07
CA PHE A 197 -2.15 -1.04 19.69
C PHE A 197 -2.93 0.24 19.43
N ARG A 198 -3.68 0.70 20.42
CA ARG A 198 -4.33 2.01 20.33
C ARG A 198 -3.34 3.15 20.16
N LYS A 199 -2.13 3.03 20.75
CA LYS A 199 -1.03 4.01 20.58
C LYS A 199 -0.26 3.84 19.28
N PHE A 200 -0.18 2.63 18.74
CA PHE A 200 0.56 2.35 17.52
C PHE A 200 -0.29 2.52 16.25
N VAL A 201 -1.45 1.88 16.21
CA VAL A 201 -2.35 1.89 15.04
C VAL A 201 -3.44 2.94 15.19
N GLY A 202 -4.11 3.01 16.33
CA GLY A 202 -5.26 3.87 16.54
C GLY A 202 -6.60 3.20 16.22
N LYS A 203 -7.67 3.97 16.32
CA LYS A 203 -9.05 3.54 15.99
C LYS A 203 -9.71 4.40 14.91
N ASN A 204 -9.15 5.57 14.65
CA ASN A 204 -9.69 6.52 13.69
C ASN A 204 -9.01 6.33 12.33
N PRO A 205 -9.72 6.52 11.21
CA PRO A 205 -9.09 6.49 9.89
C PRO A 205 -7.96 7.51 9.81
N PRO A 206 -6.93 7.28 8.96
CA PRO A 206 -5.87 8.23 8.75
C PRO A 206 -6.41 9.64 8.48
N PRO A 207 -5.86 10.67 9.15
CA PRO A 207 -6.36 12.03 9.04
C PRO A 207 -6.07 12.64 7.66
N THR A 208 -6.71 13.74 7.33
CA THR A 208 -6.40 14.48 6.07
C THR A 208 -5.11 15.27 6.15
N GLN A 209 -4.62 15.53 7.36
CA GLN A 209 -3.35 16.20 7.67
C GLN A 209 -2.71 15.49 8.86
N VAL A 210 -1.37 15.42 8.89
CA VAL A 210 -0.66 14.88 10.04
C VAL A 210 -0.95 15.69 11.32
N SER A 211 -1.01 15.01 12.45
CA SER A 211 -1.27 15.63 13.75
C SER A 211 -0.45 14.95 14.83
N GLU A 212 0.05 15.72 15.79
CA GLU A 212 0.73 15.20 16.97
C GLU A 212 -0.21 14.33 17.85
N ASP A 213 -1.52 14.50 17.76
CA ASP A 213 -2.49 13.71 18.51
C ASP A 213 -2.75 12.33 17.91
N GLU A 214 -2.43 12.15 16.64
CA GLU A 214 -2.65 10.91 15.91
C GLU A 214 -1.51 9.89 16.10
N THR A 215 -1.81 8.64 15.77
CA THR A 215 -0.86 7.53 15.91
C THR A 215 0.16 7.49 14.77
N LEU A 216 1.22 6.73 14.97
CA LEU A 216 2.25 6.56 13.95
C LEU A 216 1.69 5.98 12.65
N MET A 217 0.92 4.89 12.75
CA MET A 217 0.34 4.24 11.58
C MET A 217 -0.72 5.08 10.86
N ALA A 218 -1.43 5.96 11.58
CA ALA A 218 -2.39 6.89 10.98
C ALA A 218 -1.71 8.08 10.29
N ASN A 219 -0.61 8.59 10.84
CA ASN A 219 0.13 9.73 10.28
C ASN A 219 0.95 9.37 9.04
N LEU A 220 1.54 8.17 8.97
CA LEU A 220 2.44 7.77 7.87
C LEU A 220 1.82 7.89 6.46
N PRO A 221 0.65 7.31 6.17
CA PRO A 221 0.03 7.45 4.85
C PRO A 221 -0.29 8.90 4.50
N THR A 222 -0.70 9.68 5.48
CA THR A 222 -1.01 11.11 5.32
C THR A 222 0.25 11.93 5.02
N ALA A 223 1.35 11.66 5.72
CA ALA A 223 2.64 12.30 5.46
C ALA A 223 3.14 12.04 4.02
N CYS A 224 3.06 10.79 3.56
CA CYS A 224 3.40 10.44 2.17
C CYS A 224 2.50 11.19 1.16
N LYS A 225 1.19 11.28 1.42
CA LYS A 225 0.27 12.04 0.58
C LYS A 225 0.61 13.54 0.54
N MET A 226 1.01 14.10 1.67
CA MET A 226 1.42 15.51 1.75
C MET A 226 2.71 15.75 0.95
N LEU A 227 3.71 14.85 1.03
CA LEU A 227 4.91 14.90 0.21
C LEU A 227 4.60 14.82 -1.29
N ALA A 228 3.71 13.91 -1.69
CA ALA A 228 3.25 13.81 -3.08
C ALA A 228 2.63 15.13 -3.57
N ASN A 229 1.71 15.69 -2.79
CA ASN A 229 1.03 16.92 -3.13
C ASN A 229 1.98 18.13 -3.22
N ALA A 230 3.00 18.17 -2.37
CA ALA A 230 3.99 19.25 -2.39
C ALA A 230 4.90 19.16 -3.63
N CYS A 231 5.34 17.95 -4.01
CA CYS A 231 6.13 17.76 -5.25
C CYS A 231 5.32 18.14 -6.50
N GLU A 232 4.04 17.77 -6.56
CA GLU A 232 3.15 18.14 -7.65
C GLU A 232 2.91 19.66 -7.69
N ALA A 233 2.66 20.26 -6.51
CA ALA A 233 2.51 21.71 -6.38
C ALA A 233 3.73 22.46 -6.93
N TYR A 234 4.93 22.01 -6.58
CA TYR A 234 6.15 22.63 -7.07
C TYR A 234 6.28 22.50 -8.60
N ALA A 235 6.01 21.33 -9.16
CA ALA A 235 5.99 21.12 -10.62
C ALA A 235 4.99 22.06 -11.32
N ASP A 236 3.79 22.23 -10.76
CA ASP A 236 2.74 23.12 -11.30
C ASP A 236 3.14 24.59 -11.19
N HIS A 237 3.82 25.00 -10.12
CA HIS A 237 4.33 26.36 -9.96
C HIS A 237 5.42 26.69 -10.96
N ILE A 238 6.34 25.75 -11.22
CA ILE A 238 7.34 25.92 -12.30
C ILE A 238 6.63 26.13 -13.64
N GLU A 239 5.61 25.33 -13.94
CA GLU A 239 4.84 25.46 -15.17
C GLU A 239 4.12 26.81 -15.27
N THR A 240 3.50 27.25 -14.18
CA THR A 240 2.84 28.55 -14.08
C THR A 240 3.82 29.70 -14.25
N ALA A 241 4.99 29.64 -13.62
CA ALA A 241 6.02 30.65 -13.74
C ALA A 241 6.59 30.72 -15.17
N LEU A 242 6.78 29.56 -15.83
CA LEU A 242 7.18 29.51 -17.25
C LEU A 242 6.17 30.21 -18.17
N GLN A 243 4.86 30.04 -17.93
CA GLN A 243 3.79 30.69 -18.70
C GLN A 243 3.74 32.20 -18.52
N ARG A 244 4.22 32.69 -17.37
CA ARG A 244 4.27 34.15 -17.08
C ARG A 244 5.49 34.85 -17.70
N LEU A 245 6.49 34.08 -18.13
CA LEU A 245 7.65 34.64 -18.78
C LEU A 245 7.30 35.04 -20.23
N PRO A 246 7.71 36.23 -20.70
CA PRO A 246 7.49 36.64 -22.08
C PRO A 246 8.21 35.68 -23.04
N GLU A 247 7.57 35.41 -24.20
CA GLU A 247 8.17 34.64 -25.29
C GLU A 247 9.54 35.18 -25.66
N GLU A 248 10.50 34.24 -25.87
CA GLU A 248 11.92 34.56 -26.01
C GLU A 248 12.34 35.14 -27.38
N SER A 249 11.45 35.22 -28.35
CA SER A 249 11.76 35.68 -29.69
C SER A 249 11.30 37.09 -29.95
N ASN A 250 12.16 37.92 -30.50
CA ASN A 250 11.75 39.17 -31.13
C ASN A 250 10.92 38.82 -32.37
N PRO A 251 9.62 39.17 -32.41
CA PRO A 251 8.75 38.80 -33.52
C PRO A 251 9.15 39.46 -34.87
N ILE A 252 10.06 40.45 -34.84
CA ILE A 252 10.50 41.19 -36.02
C ILE A 252 11.81 40.60 -36.57
N THR A 253 12.75 40.17 -35.75
CA THR A 253 14.07 39.74 -36.17
C THR A 253 14.34 38.23 -35.97
N GLY A 254 13.50 37.54 -35.21
CA GLY A 254 13.75 36.17 -34.83
C GLY A 254 14.96 35.97 -33.87
N GLU A 255 15.60 37.08 -33.47
CA GLU A 255 16.74 37.06 -32.58
C GLU A 255 16.29 36.88 -31.13
N ILE A 256 16.93 35.94 -30.43
CA ILE A 256 16.76 35.70 -28.99
C ILE A 256 17.47 36.83 -28.25
N GLN A 257 16.70 37.73 -27.59
CA GLN A 257 17.32 38.75 -26.74
C GLN A 257 17.92 38.15 -25.47
N PRO A 258 19.15 38.54 -25.11
CA PRO A 258 19.74 38.12 -23.84
C PRO A 258 18.85 38.54 -22.67
N ILE A 259 18.74 37.65 -21.69
CA ILE A 259 17.86 37.77 -20.50
C ILE A 259 18.06 39.12 -19.76
N TRP A 260 19.30 39.60 -19.69
CA TRP A 260 19.65 40.87 -19.02
C TRP A 260 19.25 42.16 -19.79
N GLU A 261 18.88 42.06 -21.06
CA GLU A 261 18.45 43.21 -21.87
C GLU A 261 16.92 43.39 -21.91
N ARG A 262 16.19 42.50 -21.26
CA ARG A 262 14.72 42.52 -21.30
C ARG A 262 14.17 43.55 -20.28
N PRO A 263 13.28 44.44 -20.66
CA PRO A 263 12.60 45.28 -19.70
C PRO A 263 11.74 44.42 -18.79
N MET A 264 11.92 44.58 -17.47
CA MET A 264 11.07 43.96 -16.45
C MET A 264 9.70 44.66 -16.45
N PHE A 265 8.80 44.22 -17.32
CA PHE A 265 7.41 44.70 -17.37
C PHE A 265 6.54 43.70 -16.60
N GLY A 266 5.97 44.16 -15.50
CA GLY A 266 5.08 43.39 -14.65
C GLY A 266 5.76 43.02 -13.33
N GLY A 267 5.07 43.12 -12.22
CA GLY A 267 5.57 42.96 -10.85
C GLY A 267 6.06 41.58 -10.47
N ASP A 268 6.17 40.66 -11.42
CA ASP A 268 6.74 39.33 -11.22
C ASP A 268 8.27 39.41 -11.44
N GLY A 269 9.06 39.01 -10.46
CA GLY A 269 10.52 39.03 -10.50
C GLY A 269 11.13 38.22 -11.66
N PRO A 270 12.47 38.12 -11.77
CA PRO A 270 13.16 37.41 -12.85
C PRO A 270 12.85 35.91 -12.92
N ASP A 271 12.22 35.38 -11.90
CA ASP A 271 11.79 33.97 -11.73
C ASP A 271 10.28 33.76 -12.04
N GLY A 272 9.61 34.71 -12.68
CA GLY A 272 8.17 34.61 -12.97
C GLY A 272 7.29 34.50 -11.73
N GLY A 273 7.80 34.97 -10.58
CA GLY A 273 7.11 34.89 -9.29
C GLY A 273 7.11 33.49 -8.67
N LEU A 274 8.01 32.59 -9.09
CA LEU A 274 8.09 31.22 -8.60
C LEU A 274 8.31 31.16 -7.08
N HIS A 275 9.23 31.99 -6.55
CA HIS A 275 9.50 32.04 -5.12
C HIS A 275 8.25 32.43 -4.31
N GLU A 276 7.49 33.42 -4.77
CA GLU A 276 6.24 33.85 -4.13
C GLU A 276 5.15 32.79 -4.20
N LEU A 277 5.04 32.10 -5.34
CA LEU A 277 4.11 30.97 -5.50
C LEU A 277 4.41 29.86 -4.49
N LEU A 278 5.69 29.49 -4.33
CA LEU A 278 6.10 28.48 -3.34
C LEU A 278 5.86 28.94 -1.91
N ALA A 279 6.24 30.18 -1.58
CA ALA A 279 6.10 30.73 -0.23
C ALA A 279 4.63 30.82 0.22
N SER A 280 3.70 31.03 -0.73
CA SER A 280 2.26 31.10 -0.46
C SER A 280 1.55 29.76 -0.49
N ASP A 281 2.15 28.70 -1.02
CA ASP A 281 1.48 27.40 -1.17
C ASP A 281 1.43 26.62 0.14
N THR A 282 0.21 26.47 0.64
CA THR A 282 -0.06 25.73 1.88
C THR A 282 0.31 24.26 1.81
N ARG A 283 0.32 23.62 0.62
CA ARG A 283 0.70 22.21 0.41
C ARG A 283 2.19 22.04 0.72
N ILE A 284 3.03 22.99 0.32
CA ILE A 284 4.48 22.99 0.55
C ILE A 284 4.78 23.35 2.01
N ASN A 285 4.18 24.43 2.52
CA ASN A 285 4.43 24.92 3.87
C ASN A 285 4.03 23.89 4.96
N ARG A 286 3.00 23.10 4.71
CA ARG A 286 2.54 22.06 5.63
C ARG A 286 3.52 20.89 5.79
N LEU A 287 4.52 20.75 4.93
CA LEU A 287 5.57 19.73 5.11
C LEU A 287 6.30 19.90 6.44
N GLY A 288 6.44 21.14 6.94
CA GLY A 288 7.03 21.43 8.25
C GLY A 288 6.29 20.81 9.45
N HIS A 289 5.02 20.38 9.27
CA HIS A 289 4.26 19.71 10.33
C HIS A 289 4.55 18.19 10.40
N ILE A 290 5.18 17.61 9.38
CA ILE A 290 5.42 16.15 9.32
C ILE A 290 6.43 15.70 10.40
N PRO A 291 7.62 16.32 10.54
CA PRO A 291 8.58 15.86 11.54
C PRO A 291 8.04 15.86 12.97
N PRO A 292 7.47 16.95 13.52
CA PRO A 292 6.99 16.95 14.92
C PRO A 292 5.85 15.96 15.14
N ALA A 293 4.94 15.77 14.17
CA ALA A 293 3.84 14.82 14.27
C ALA A 293 4.34 13.37 14.33
N LEU A 294 5.29 13.00 13.47
CA LEU A 294 5.85 11.65 13.45
C LEU A 294 6.74 11.37 14.65
N ASP A 295 7.59 12.32 15.06
CA ASP A 295 8.46 12.19 16.24
C ASP A 295 7.61 12.01 17.53
N THR A 296 6.55 12.80 17.68
CA THR A 296 5.63 12.67 18.81
C THR A 296 4.93 11.31 18.79
N ALA A 297 4.45 10.87 17.62
CA ALA A 297 3.79 9.57 17.48
C ALA A 297 4.74 8.40 17.78
N GLN A 298 6.00 8.45 17.32
CA GLN A 298 7.01 7.44 17.61
C GLN A 298 7.33 7.36 19.11
N SER A 299 7.46 8.50 19.78
CA SER A 299 7.79 8.57 21.23
C SER A 299 6.73 7.92 22.12
N ARG A 300 5.49 7.85 21.66
CA ARG A 300 4.36 7.21 22.38
C ARG A 300 4.37 5.69 22.31
N VAL A 301 5.05 5.12 21.32
CA VAL A 301 5.08 3.69 21.08
C VAL A 301 6.31 3.07 21.72
N LYS A 302 6.12 2.45 22.89
CA LYS A 302 7.21 1.68 23.52
C LYS A 302 7.37 0.36 22.76
N MET A 303 8.60 0.06 22.33
CA MET A 303 8.92 -1.22 21.69
C MET A 303 8.56 -2.39 22.60
N PRO A 304 7.73 -3.36 22.13
CA PRO A 304 7.56 -4.61 22.84
C PRO A 304 8.89 -5.33 22.91
N GLN A 305 9.25 -5.86 24.08
CA GLN A 305 10.49 -6.65 24.21
C GLN A 305 10.18 -8.12 23.98
N PRO A 306 10.77 -8.79 23.00
CA PRO A 306 10.51 -10.21 22.71
C PRO A 306 10.91 -11.15 23.84
N ASP A 307 11.89 -10.75 24.67
CA ASP A 307 12.49 -11.59 25.71
C ASP A 307 11.80 -11.47 27.07
N GLY A 308 10.83 -10.59 27.24
CA GLY A 308 10.23 -10.21 28.54
C GLY A 308 8.89 -10.85 28.88
N GLY A 309 8.52 -11.99 28.30
CA GLY A 309 7.29 -12.70 28.68
C GLY A 309 6.04 -12.40 27.86
N GLY A 310 6.18 -11.87 26.66
CA GLY A 310 5.06 -11.56 25.74
C GLY A 310 4.24 -10.34 26.13
N LEU A 311 3.33 -9.93 25.25
CA LEU A 311 2.34 -8.87 25.55
C LEU A 311 1.35 -9.28 26.68
N PHE A 312 1.34 -10.56 27.00
CA PHE A 312 0.42 -11.18 27.95
C PHE A 312 1.12 -12.08 28.96
N PRO A 313 1.83 -11.55 29.95
CA PRO A 313 2.38 -12.35 31.02
C PRO A 313 1.24 -12.82 31.93
N ASN A 314 1.12 -14.15 32.10
CA ASN A 314 0.29 -14.84 33.10
C ASN A 314 -1.25 -14.66 32.99
N LEU A 315 -1.87 -15.42 32.08
CA LEU A 315 -3.31 -15.65 32.14
C LEU A 315 -3.62 -16.99 32.82
N PRO A 316 -4.56 -17.04 33.79
CA PRO A 316 -5.05 -18.32 34.34
C PRO A 316 -5.93 -19.03 33.32
N GLY A 317 -5.67 -20.32 33.12
CA GLY A 317 -6.29 -21.12 32.08
C GLY A 317 -7.70 -21.60 32.38
N PHE A 318 -8.46 -21.85 31.31
CA PHE A 318 -9.62 -22.73 31.28
C PHE A 318 -9.61 -23.60 30.01
N LEU A 319 -9.99 -24.87 30.18
CA LEU A 319 -9.84 -25.96 29.24
C LEU A 319 -11.03 -26.16 28.30
N ALA A 320 -10.78 -26.58 27.06
CA ALA A 320 -11.68 -27.39 26.25
C ALA A 320 -10.98 -28.11 25.09
N PRO A 321 -11.49 -29.28 24.64
CA PRO A 321 -10.72 -30.25 23.85
C PRO A 321 -10.70 -30.00 22.35
N LEU A 322 -9.66 -30.57 21.72
CA LEU A 322 -9.26 -30.50 20.32
C LEU A 322 -10.16 -31.32 19.39
N VAL A 323 -10.63 -30.71 18.33
CA VAL A 323 -11.13 -31.43 17.14
C VAL A 323 -10.29 -31.05 15.93
N ARG A 324 -9.63 -32.03 15.33
CA ARG A 324 -8.96 -31.90 14.03
C ARG A 324 -10.02 -31.73 12.96
N VAL A 325 -9.98 -30.63 12.20
CA VAL A 325 -10.72 -30.51 10.95
C VAL A 325 -9.79 -30.95 9.81
N PRO A 326 -10.15 -31.98 9.04
CA PRO A 326 -9.33 -32.37 7.90
C PRO A 326 -9.37 -31.28 6.83
N VAL A 327 -8.21 -30.95 6.29
CA VAL A 327 -8.12 -30.12 5.07
C VAL A 327 -8.69 -30.96 3.92
N MET A 328 -9.91 -30.66 3.52
CA MET A 328 -10.47 -31.23 2.30
C MET A 328 -9.80 -30.55 1.10
N ILE A 329 -9.03 -31.34 0.36
CA ILE A 329 -8.62 -31.01 -1.00
C ILE A 329 -9.89 -31.10 -1.86
N PRO A 330 -10.35 -30.03 -2.51
CA PRO A 330 -11.53 -30.10 -3.37
C PRO A 330 -11.24 -31.04 -4.54
N ALA A 331 -12.09 -32.01 -4.74
CA ALA A 331 -12.10 -32.84 -5.95
C ALA A 331 -12.25 -31.95 -7.20
N ALA A 332 -11.63 -32.36 -8.29
CA ALA A 332 -11.61 -31.63 -9.56
C ALA A 332 -13.01 -31.17 -9.97
N TYR A 333 -13.18 -29.86 -10.01
CA TYR A 333 -14.40 -29.21 -10.44
C TYR A 333 -14.61 -29.39 -11.95
N ARG A 334 -15.74 -29.95 -12.36
CA ARG A 334 -16.23 -29.91 -13.72
C ARG A 334 -17.19 -28.73 -13.83
N PRO A 335 -16.89 -27.71 -14.64
CA PRO A 335 -17.82 -26.61 -14.81
C PRO A 335 -19.13 -27.10 -15.44
N PRO A 336 -20.29 -26.77 -14.91
CA PRO A 336 -21.53 -26.95 -15.64
C PRO A 336 -21.53 -26.01 -16.85
N VAL A 337 -21.84 -26.50 -18.03
CA VAL A 337 -22.26 -25.70 -19.17
C VAL A 337 -23.60 -25.12 -18.75
N GLY A 338 -23.64 -23.88 -18.26
CA GLY A 338 -24.87 -23.35 -17.69
C GLY A 338 -24.68 -22.07 -16.88
N PRO A 339 -25.54 -21.75 -15.95
CA PRO A 339 -25.83 -20.43 -15.44
C PRO A 339 -24.65 -19.65 -14.83
N ARG A 340 -24.86 -18.34 -14.67
CA ARG A 340 -23.90 -17.43 -14.00
C ARG A 340 -23.30 -18.04 -12.72
N VAL A 341 -21.98 -18.06 -12.64
CA VAL A 341 -21.25 -18.46 -11.44
C VAL A 341 -20.91 -17.19 -10.67
N GLN A 342 -21.26 -17.15 -9.39
CA GLN A 342 -20.92 -16.00 -8.54
C GLN A 342 -19.44 -16.03 -8.19
N PRO A 343 -18.77 -14.85 -8.09
CA PRO A 343 -17.42 -14.75 -7.55
C PRO A 343 -17.33 -15.23 -6.10
N ILE A 344 -16.12 -15.55 -5.66
CA ILE A 344 -15.87 -15.84 -4.24
C ILE A 344 -16.37 -14.68 -3.35
N PRO A 345 -16.83 -14.99 -2.12
CA PRO A 345 -17.25 -13.95 -1.18
C PRO A 345 -16.08 -13.01 -0.83
N PRO A 346 -16.37 -11.77 -0.37
CA PRO A 346 -15.36 -10.88 0.14
C PRO A 346 -14.57 -11.53 1.28
N PRO A 347 -13.35 -11.03 1.60
CA PRO A 347 -12.58 -11.50 2.74
C PRO A 347 -13.36 -11.31 4.05
N THR A 348 -13.00 -12.08 5.07
CA THR A 348 -13.56 -11.92 6.42
C THR A 348 -12.41 -11.64 7.39
N PRO A 349 -12.35 -10.44 8.01
CA PRO A 349 -13.31 -9.34 7.91
C PRO A 349 -13.32 -8.69 6.50
N GLN A 350 -14.45 -8.09 6.14
CA GLN A 350 -14.57 -7.34 4.89
C GLN A 350 -13.76 -6.04 4.99
N ASP A 351 -13.11 -5.64 3.89
CA ASP A 351 -12.37 -4.39 3.81
C ASP A 351 -13.32 -3.19 4.04
N PRO A 352 -13.08 -2.33 5.04
CA PRO A 352 -13.96 -1.23 5.37
C PRO A 352 -14.05 -0.16 4.27
N ARG A 353 -13.08 -0.10 3.37
CA ARG A 353 -13.13 0.79 2.19
C ARG A 353 -14.20 0.35 1.18
N PHE A 354 -14.55 -0.93 1.20
CA PHE A 354 -15.52 -1.55 0.29
C PHE A 354 -16.61 -2.29 1.08
N PRO A 355 -17.45 -1.57 1.87
CA PRO A 355 -18.51 -2.19 2.64
C PRO A 355 -19.57 -2.81 1.74
N THR A 356 -20.32 -3.74 2.30
CA THR A 356 -21.47 -4.35 1.60
C THR A 356 -22.43 -3.26 1.11
N LEU A 357 -22.83 -3.36 -0.15
CA LEU A 357 -23.79 -2.46 -0.76
C LEU A 357 -25.16 -2.61 -0.07
N THR A 358 -25.85 -1.51 0.10
CA THR A 358 -27.27 -1.52 0.49
C THR A 358 -28.13 -2.14 -0.62
N SER A 359 -29.34 -2.60 -0.29
CA SER A 359 -30.23 -3.22 -1.28
C SER A 359 -30.50 -2.33 -2.52
N PRO A 360 -30.73 -1.01 -2.41
CA PRO A 360 -30.85 -0.14 -3.58
C PRO A 360 -29.56 -0.05 -4.39
N GLN A 361 -28.38 0.02 -3.74
CA GLN A 361 -27.10 0.03 -4.42
C GLN A 361 -26.82 -1.27 -5.16
N GLN A 362 -27.17 -2.42 -4.58
CA GLN A 362 -27.07 -3.73 -5.25
C GLN A 362 -27.98 -3.80 -6.47
N GLN A 363 -29.17 -3.21 -6.41
CA GLN A 363 -30.08 -3.14 -7.54
C GLN A 363 -29.50 -2.26 -8.67
N ASN A 364 -28.98 -1.09 -8.34
CA ASN A 364 -28.35 -0.20 -9.32
C ASN A 364 -27.13 -0.86 -9.95
N PHE A 365 -26.27 -1.49 -9.13
CA PHE A 365 -25.14 -2.27 -9.60
C PHE A 365 -25.58 -3.39 -10.55
N GLY A 366 -26.62 -4.13 -10.19
CA GLY A 366 -27.19 -5.19 -11.03
C GLY A 366 -27.73 -4.66 -12.37
N MET A 367 -28.39 -3.51 -12.39
CA MET A 367 -28.84 -2.86 -13.63
C MET A 367 -27.67 -2.43 -14.50
N TRP A 368 -26.65 -1.79 -13.92
CA TRP A 368 -25.43 -1.43 -14.62
C TRP A 368 -24.72 -2.66 -15.19
N LEU A 369 -24.53 -3.71 -14.38
CA LEU A 369 -23.88 -4.95 -14.81
C LEU A 369 -24.62 -5.64 -15.97
N ASN A 370 -25.94 -5.58 -15.98
CA ASN A 370 -26.77 -6.12 -17.07
C ASN A 370 -26.70 -5.25 -18.34
N SER A 371 -26.27 -4.00 -18.26
CA SER A 371 -26.04 -3.14 -19.43
C SER A 371 -24.69 -3.42 -20.11
N LEU A 372 -23.76 -4.07 -19.42
CA LEU A 372 -22.45 -4.44 -19.98
C LEU A 372 -22.60 -5.65 -20.92
N ARG A 373 -21.74 -5.68 -21.94
CA ARG A 373 -21.62 -6.87 -22.78
C ARG A 373 -20.93 -7.98 -21.99
N ALA A 374 -21.59 -9.11 -21.85
CA ALA A 374 -21.05 -10.31 -21.25
C ALA A 374 -20.41 -11.21 -22.32
N GLY A 375 -19.29 -11.83 -22.02
CA GLY A 375 -18.54 -12.71 -22.90
C GLY A 375 -18.13 -14.02 -22.22
N ASP A 376 -17.74 -14.98 -23.03
CA ASP A 376 -17.12 -16.21 -22.54
C ASP A 376 -15.67 -15.93 -22.15
N VAL A 377 -15.09 -16.77 -21.29
CA VAL A 377 -13.68 -16.61 -20.87
C VAL A 377 -12.77 -16.69 -22.09
N SER A 378 -12.11 -15.58 -22.39
CA SER A 378 -11.31 -15.40 -23.59
C SER A 378 -9.85 -15.79 -23.38
N GLY A 379 -9.51 -17.05 -23.60
CA GLY A 379 -8.13 -17.51 -23.57
C GLY A 379 -7.69 -18.10 -22.24
N GLY A 380 -6.45 -18.57 -22.20
CA GLY A 380 -5.86 -19.23 -21.01
C GLY A 380 -5.81 -20.74 -21.13
N LYS A 381 -4.99 -21.37 -20.29
CA LYS A 381 -4.93 -22.83 -20.16
C LYS A 381 -6.13 -23.33 -19.35
N PRO A 382 -6.52 -24.60 -19.46
CA PRO A 382 -7.66 -25.14 -18.70
C PRO A 382 -7.62 -24.86 -17.20
N ALA A 383 -6.44 -24.92 -16.59
CA ALA A 383 -6.26 -24.64 -15.17
C ALA A 383 -6.48 -23.15 -14.83
N GLU A 384 -6.03 -22.23 -15.69
CA GLU A 384 -6.25 -20.78 -15.56
C GLU A 384 -7.75 -20.48 -15.66
N ILE A 385 -8.42 -21.02 -16.67
CA ILE A 385 -9.86 -20.85 -16.88
C ILE A 385 -10.65 -21.40 -15.67
N ALA A 386 -10.28 -22.58 -15.18
CA ALA A 386 -10.91 -23.17 -14.00
C ALA A 386 -10.72 -22.30 -12.75
N TYR A 387 -9.53 -21.79 -12.55
CA TYR A 387 -9.22 -20.87 -11.45
C TYR A 387 -10.02 -19.58 -11.56
N GLN A 388 -9.99 -18.92 -12.71
CA GLN A 388 -10.73 -17.70 -12.98
C GLN A 388 -12.23 -17.87 -12.71
N LYS A 389 -12.87 -18.90 -13.29
CA LYS A 389 -14.29 -19.20 -13.05
C LYS A 389 -14.61 -19.45 -11.58
N ARG A 390 -13.67 -20.06 -10.84
CA ARG A 390 -13.82 -20.31 -9.41
C ARG A 390 -13.76 -19.02 -8.58
N VAL A 391 -12.82 -18.11 -8.89
CA VAL A 391 -12.58 -16.92 -8.05
C VAL A 391 -13.36 -15.70 -8.54
N ALA A 392 -13.40 -15.46 -9.84
CA ALA A 392 -14.05 -14.30 -10.43
C ALA A 392 -15.49 -14.56 -10.88
N GLY A 393 -15.87 -15.84 -10.97
CA GLY A 393 -17.19 -16.24 -11.46
C GLY A 393 -17.27 -16.32 -12.97
N TYR A 394 -18.50 -16.19 -13.51
CA TYR A 394 -18.80 -16.26 -14.94
C TYR A 394 -20.08 -15.49 -15.24
N PRO A 395 -20.22 -14.74 -16.32
CA PRO A 395 -19.27 -14.50 -17.42
C PRO A 395 -18.24 -13.42 -17.16
N GLU A 396 -17.30 -13.19 -18.11
CA GLU A 396 -16.49 -11.98 -18.21
C GLU A 396 -17.34 -10.79 -18.67
N TYR A 397 -16.91 -9.58 -18.37
CA TYR A 397 -17.64 -8.37 -18.71
C TYR A 397 -16.77 -7.35 -19.44
N GLU A 398 -17.30 -6.78 -20.51
CA GLU A 398 -16.66 -5.74 -21.30
C GLU A 398 -17.04 -4.37 -20.74
N VAL A 399 -16.10 -3.74 -20.02
CA VAL A 399 -16.27 -2.44 -19.35
C VAL A 399 -15.74 -1.33 -20.26
N PRO A 400 -16.50 -0.26 -20.51
CA PRO A 400 -16.02 0.86 -21.31
C PRO A 400 -14.90 1.63 -20.61
N ILE A 401 -13.89 2.06 -21.38
CA ILE A 401 -12.81 2.95 -20.94
C ILE A 401 -12.63 4.09 -21.93
N PRO A 402 -11.99 5.21 -21.55
CA PRO A 402 -11.75 6.31 -22.46
C PRO A 402 -10.99 5.90 -23.73
N PRO A 403 -11.25 6.54 -24.88
CA PRO A 403 -10.52 6.30 -26.12
C PRO A 403 -9.01 6.54 -25.95
N GLY A 404 -8.19 5.77 -26.69
CA GLY A 404 -6.74 5.90 -26.68
C GLY A 404 -6.00 5.03 -25.66
N ILE A 405 -6.68 4.51 -24.63
CA ILE A 405 -6.08 3.64 -23.60
C ILE A 405 -6.00 2.19 -24.06
N SER A 406 -6.99 1.73 -24.83
CA SER A 406 -6.95 0.44 -25.52
C SER A 406 -7.50 0.56 -26.94
N LYS A 407 -7.15 -0.40 -27.80
CA LYS A 407 -7.57 -0.42 -29.22
C LYS A 407 -9.10 -0.38 -29.38
N ASN A 408 -9.83 -1.02 -28.47
CA ASN A 408 -11.28 -1.16 -28.55
C ASN A 408 -12.03 -0.24 -27.58
N SER A 409 -11.33 0.64 -26.85
CA SER A 409 -11.89 1.49 -25.77
C SER A 409 -12.70 0.70 -24.74
N THR A 410 -12.29 -0.54 -24.48
CA THR A 410 -12.90 -1.44 -23.50
C THR A 410 -11.84 -2.22 -22.72
N LEU A 411 -12.23 -2.66 -21.52
CA LEU A 411 -11.49 -3.55 -20.63
C LEU A 411 -12.36 -4.80 -20.41
N MET A 412 -11.78 -5.98 -20.62
CA MET A 412 -12.40 -7.24 -20.17
C MET A 412 -12.09 -7.44 -18.70
N VAL A 413 -13.11 -7.62 -17.90
CA VAL A 413 -13.05 -7.89 -16.46
C VAL A 413 -13.49 -9.33 -16.22
N ASP A 414 -12.70 -10.11 -15.49
CA ASP A 414 -12.94 -11.54 -15.26
C ASP A 414 -14.25 -11.83 -14.54
N GLY A 415 -14.70 -10.91 -13.70
CA GLY A 415 -16.01 -11.00 -13.04
C GLY A 415 -16.32 -9.82 -12.12
N PHE A 416 -17.55 -9.79 -11.61
CA PHE A 416 -18.01 -8.77 -10.68
C PHE A 416 -18.76 -9.36 -9.49
N ARG A 417 -18.48 -8.85 -8.30
CA ARG A 417 -19.16 -9.27 -7.08
C ARG A 417 -20.25 -8.28 -6.68
N ASN A 418 -21.50 -8.72 -6.77
CA ASN A 418 -22.67 -7.87 -6.51
C ASN A 418 -22.76 -7.37 -5.06
N ARG A 419 -22.15 -8.09 -4.11
CA ARG A 419 -22.25 -7.77 -2.69
C ARG A 419 -21.61 -6.43 -2.34
N ASP A 420 -20.50 -6.07 -2.97
CA ASP A 420 -19.67 -4.90 -2.66
C ASP A 420 -19.27 -4.06 -3.89
N GLY A 421 -19.70 -4.44 -5.08
CA GLY A 421 -19.42 -3.69 -6.31
C GLY A 421 -18.00 -3.84 -6.81
N MET A 422 -17.26 -4.87 -6.37
CA MET A 422 -15.87 -5.09 -6.75
C MET A 422 -15.75 -5.82 -8.09
N ALA A 423 -14.87 -5.34 -8.97
CA ALA A 423 -14.33 -6.11 -10.07
C ALA A 423 -13.34 -7.14 -9.51
N ILE A 424 -13.40 -8.37 -10.01
CA ILE A 424 -12.50 -9.45 -9.61
C ILE A 424 -11.58 -9.77 -10.78
N GLU A 425 -10.28 -9.70 -10.53
CA GLU A 425 -9.23 -10.01 -11.49
C GLU A 425 -8.46 -11.24 -11.03
N ALA A 426 -8.49 -12.33 -11.78
CA ALA A 426 -7.87 -13.60 -11.45
C ALA A 426 -6.44 -13.69 -12.00
N LYS A 427 -5.46 -13.90 -11.15
CA LYS A 427 -4.04 -14.03 -11.49
C LYS A 427 -3.52 -15.40 -11.11
N TYR A 428 -3.67 -16.36 -12.02
CA TYR A 428 -3.23 -17.73 -11.82
C TYR A 428 -1.72 -17.90 -12.04
N VAL A 429 -1.05 -18.57 -11.11
CA VAL A 429 0.35 -18.99 -11.21
C VAL A 429 0.40 -20.52 -11.37
N ASN A 430 0.96 -20.97 -12.49
CA ASN A 430 0.96 -22.40 -12.84
C ASN A 430 1.71 -23.31 -11.84
N ASN A 431 2.74 -22.79 -11.17
CA ASN A 431 3.51 -23.48 -10.15
C ASN A 431 3.63 -22.60 -8.90
N PRO A 432 2.58 -22.48 -8.07
CA PRO A 432 2.54 -21.53 -6.96
C PRO A 432 3.59 -21.80 -5.86
N GLN A 433 4.18 -22.99 -5.85
CA GLN A 433 5.26 -23.37 -4.92
C GLN A 433 6.66 -22.99 -5.41
N LYS A 434 6.80 -22.51 -6.64
CA LYS A 434 8.07 -22.06 -7.18
C LYS A 434 8.15 -20.53 -7.14
N LYS A 435 9.38 -20.02 -7.15
CA LYS A 435 9.67 -18.57 -7.27
C LYS A 435 8.83 -17.95 -8.39
N CYS A 436 8.06 -16.93 -8.06
CA CYS A 436 7.18 -16.24 -8.99
C CYS A 436 7.83 -14.94 -9.47
N TYR A 437 7.75 -14.65 -10.77
CA TYR A 437 8.21 -13.36 -11.32
C TYR A 437 7.47 -12.15 -10.74
N ARG A 438 6.23 -12.34 -10.36
CA ARG A 438 5.40 -11.33 -9.70
C ARG A 438 5.59 -11.40 -8.18
N SER A 439 6.83 -11.25 -7.74
CA SER A 439 7.19 -11.07 -6.34
C SER A 439 7.98 -9.78 -6.16
N LEU A 440 8.02 -9.24 -4.96
CA LEU A 440 8.77 -8.01 -4.68
C LEU A 440 10.26 -8.19 -4.87
N ASP A 441 10.79 -9.37 -4.56
CA ASP A 441 12.21 -9.68 -4.74
C ASP A 441 12.60 -9.67 -6.23
N GLU A 442 11.75 -10.24 -7.08
CA GLU A 442 11.99 -10.21 -8.53
C GLU A 442 11.80 -8.81 -9.13
N LEU A 443 10.80 -8.06 -8.64
CA LEU A 443 10.61 -6.66 -9.05
C LEU A 443 11.87 -5.84 -8.75
N ARG A 444 12.43 -5.98 -7.54
CA ARG A 444 13.66 -5.31 -7.13
C ARG A 444 14.86 -5.76 -7.96
N ALA A 445 15.06 -7.07 -8.13
CA ALA A 445 16.17 -7.61 -8.89
C ALA A 445 16.15 -7.15 -10.37
N ASN A 446 14.97 -7.08 -10.97
CA ASN A 446 14.82 -6.60 -12.35
C ASN A 446 15.05 -5.09 -12.45
N HIS A 447 14.58 -4.30 -11.49
CA HIS A 447 14.85 -2.87 -11.42
C HIS A 447 16.36 -2.59 -11.31
N GLN A 448 17.06 -3.22 -10.36
CA GLN A 448 18.50 -3.09 -10.16
C GLN A 448 19.33 -3.56 -11.37
N SER A 449 18.86 -4.56 -12.10
CA SER A 449 19.57 -5.09 -13.29
C SER A 449 19.28 -4.31 -14.58
N GLY A 450 18.38 -3.34 -14.57
CA GLY A 450 17.93 -2.60 -15.74
C GLY A 450 17.22 -3.45 -16.79
N LYS A 451 16.84 -4.68 -16.45
CA LYS A 451 16.11 -5.56 -17.35
C LYS A 451 14.65 -5.09 -17.45
N LYS A 452 14.22 -4.84 -18.68
CA LYS A 452 12.78 -4.67 -18.96
C LYS A 452 12.15 -6.05 -19.05
N ASP A 453 11.38 -6.42 -18.04
CA ASP A 453 10.54 -7.61 -18.10
C ASP A 453 9.23 -7.27 -18.83
N PHE A 454 8.91 -8.03 -19.88
CA PHE A 454 7.68 -7.83 -20.65
C PHE A 454 6.41 -8.09 -19.81
N LEU A 455 6.50 -8.92 -18.77
CA LEU A 455 5.39 -9.17 -17.84
C LEU A 455 5.01 -7.90 -17.06
N TYR A 456 6.00 -7.13 -16.61
CA TYR A 456 5.73 -5.85 -15.95
C TYR A 456 5.04 -4.86 -16.89
N ASP A 457 5.48 -4.77 -18.14
CA ASP A 457 4.84 -3.94 -19.15
C ASP A 457 3.39 -4.37 -19.43
N LYS A 458 3.11 -5.66 -19.40
CA LYS A 458 1.76 -6.20 -19.56
C LYS A 458 0.89 -5.84 -18.35
N ASP A 459 1.38 -6.09 -17.15
CA ASP A 459 0.65 -5.82 -15.91
C ASP A 459 0.38 -4.31 -15.77
N ARG A 460 1.37 -3.48 -16.09
CA ARG A 460 1.24 -2.02 -16.12
C ARG A 460 0.14 -1.54 -17.07
N LYS A 461 0.13 -2.04 -18.31
CA LYS A 461 -0.90 -1.69 -19.30
C LYS A 461 -2.30 -2.13 -18.86
N GLU A 462 -2.39 -3.26 -18.19
CA GLU A 462 -3.64 -3.78 -17.66
C GLU A 462 -4.15 -2.93 -16.51
N LEU A 463 -3.30 -2.61 -15.53
CA LEU A 463 -3.66 -1.74 -14.40
C LEU A 463 -4.01 -0.32 -14.85
N ALA A 464 -3.34 0.22 -15.87
CA ALA A 464 -3.71 1.50 -16.46
C ALA A 464 -5.15 1.49 -17.03
N LYS A 465 -5.59 0.36 -17.63
CA LYS A 465 -6.98 0.21 -18.08
C LYS A 465 -7.95 0.13 -16.90
N TYR A 466 -7.60 -0.58 -15.82
CA TYR A 466 -8.41 -0.61 -14.60
C TYR A 466 -8.53 0.76 -13.95
N ALA A 467 -7.44 1.51 -13.85
CA ALA A 467 -7.47 2.88 -13.36
C ALA A 467 -8.38 3.77 -14.20
N ALA A 468 -8.28 3.64 -15.53
CA ALA A 468 -9.13 4.37 -16.45
C ALA A 468 -10.63 3.98 -16.34
N ALA A 469 -10.92 2.68 -16.18
CA ALA A 469 -12.28 2.19 -15.96
C ALA A 469 -12.90 2.75 -14.67
N LEU A 470 -12.14 2.76 -13.57
CA LEU A 470 -12.58 3.29 -12.27
C LEU A 470 -12.84 4.80 -12.29
N ASN A 471 -12.17 5.54 -13.16
CA ASN A 471 -12.34 7.00 -13.30
C ASN A 471 -13.31 7.39 -14.43
N ASP A 472 -13.83 6.43 -15.18
CA ASP A 472 -14.79 6.69 -16.24
C ASP A 472 -16.20 6.91 -15.68
N PRO A 473 -16.88 8.02 -15.98
CA PRO A 473 -18.21 8.34 -15.45
C PRO A 473 -19.29 7.32 -15.82
N ARG A 474 -19.06 6.48 -16.83
CA ARG A 474 -19.98 5.39 -17.21
C ARG A 474 -19.92 4.20 -16.25
N ASN A 475 -18.91 4.12 -15.38
CA ASN A 475 -18.64 2.99 -14.51
C ASN A 475 -18.73 3.37 -13.01
N THR A 476 -19.55 4.32 -12.64
CA THR A 476 -19.70 4.82 -11.24
C THR A 476 -20.10 3.71 -10.26
N GLU A 477 -20.70 2.64 -10.76
CA GLU A 477 -21.08 1.48 -9.95
C GLU A 477 -19.89 0.54 -9.63
N MET A 478 -18.80 0.60 -10.41
CA MET A 478 -17.57 -0.15 -10.17
C MET A 478 -16.76 0.53 -9.04
N ARG A 479 -16.72 -0.06 -7.86
CA ARG A 479 -16.15 0.57 -6.67
C ARG A 479 -14.65 0.39 -6.52
N GLY A 480 -14.12 -0.71 -7.04
CA GLY A 480 -12.70 -1.06 -6.94
C GLY A 480 -12.40 -2.39 -7.62
N VAL A 481 -11.17 -2.82 -7.48
CA VAL A 481 -10.65 -4.08 -8.04
C VAL A 481 -10.12 -4.97 -6.92
N GLU A 482 -10.50 -6.22 -6.91
CA GLU A 482 -9.86 -7.26 -6.13
C GLU A 482 -9.02 -8.14 -7.04
N THR A 483 -7.70 -8.09 -6.92
CA THR A 483 -6.80 -9.01 -7.61
C THR A 483 -6.64 -10.28 -6.77
N VAL A 484 -7.05 -11.42 -7.32
CA VAL A 484 -7.01 -12.71 -6.64
C VAL A 484 -5.95 -13.61 -7.26
N THR A 485 -5.03 -14.13 -6.46
CA THR A 485 -3.95 -15.00 -6.93
C THR A 485 -3.82 -16.26 -6.09
N ASN A 486 -3.38 -17.37 -6.72
CA ASN A 486 -3.05 -18.63 -6.04
C ASN A 486 -1.57 -18.72 -5.60
N ASN A 487 -0.85 -17.59 -5.60
CA ASN A 487 0.52 -17.51 -5.14
C ASN A 487 0.64 -16.43 -4.06
N GLN A 488 1.05 -16.82 -2.85
CA GLN A 488 1.14 -15.92 -1.69
C GLN A 488 2.13 -14.78 -1.92
N ASP A 489 3.29 -15.05 -2.53
CA ASP A 489 4.35 -14.06 -2.75
C ASP A 489 3.93 -12.97 -3.74
N SER A 490 2.98 -13.29 -4.62
CA SER A 490 2.44 -12.33 -5.61
C SER A 490 1.48 -11.31 -5.01
N VAL A 491 0.93 -11.54 -3.81
CA VAL A 491 -0.05 -10.62 -3.20
C VAL A 491 0.55 -9.24 -2.98
N ALA A 492 1.74 -9.17 -2.39
CA ALA A 492 2.43 -7.93 -2.14
C ALA A 492 2.81 -7.20 -3.44
N TYR A 493 3.25 -7.95 -4.46
CA TYR A 493 3.50 -7.40 -5.80
C TYR A 493 2.26 -6.71 -6.38
N TRP A 494 1.09 -7.39 -6.38
CA TRP A 494 -0.14 -6.82 -6.92
C TRP A 494 -0.61 -5.61 -6.14
N ARG A 495 -0.51 -5.62 -4.81
CA ARG A 495 -0.82 -4.44 -3.97
C ARG A 495 -0.01 -3.21 -4.39
N ILE A 496 1.31 -3.37 -4.52
CA ILE A 496 2.20 -2.29 -4.94
C ILE A 496 1.88 -1.82 -6.36
N MET A 497 1.71 -2.73 -7.29
CA MET A 497 1.41 -2.39 -8.67
C MET A 497 0.06 -1.68 -8.81
N MET A 498 -0.99 -2.14 -8.13
CA MET A 498 -2.30 -1.46 -8.10
C MET A 498 -2.17 -0.05 -7.55
N ALA A 499 -1.46 0.12 -6.43
CA ALA A 499 -1.21 1.42 -5.81
C ALA A 499 -0.45 2.36 -6.75
N ALA A 500 0.64 1.90 -7.37
CA ALA A 500 1.46 2.68 -8.29
C ALA A 500 0.68 3.20 -9.51
N TYR A 501 -0.33 2.44 -9.95
CA TYR A 501 -1.16 2.81 -11.10
C TYR A 501 -2.53 3.41 -10.71
N GLY A 502 -2.72 3.76 -9.44
CA GLY A 502 -3.95 4.42 -8.97
C GLY A 502 -5.20 3.54 -9.02
N VAL A 503 -5.05 2.22 -9.03
CA VAL A 503 -6.17 1.28 -9.01
C VAL A 503 -6.65 1.11 -7.57
N LYS A 504 -7.84 1.62 -7.28
CA LYS A 504 -8.49 1.42 -5.97
C LYS A 504 -8.84 -0.05 -5.78
N GLY A 505 -8.41 -0.65 -4.69
CA GLY A 505 -8.69 -2.06 -4.43
C GLY A 505 -7.68 -2.72 -3.51
N TYR A 506 -7.63 -4.05 -3.57
CA TYR A 506 -6.68 -4.85 -2.81
C TYR A 506 -6.34 -6.15 -3.54
N ALA A 507 -5.27 -6.83 -3.11
CA ALA A 507 -4.92 -8.15 -3.60
C ALA A 507 -5.07 -9.20 -2.49
N ARG A 508 -5.51 -10.42 -2.85
CA ARG A 508 -5.77 -11.52 -1.93
C ARG A 508 -5.26 -12.85 -2.46
N TYR A 509 -4.71 -13.65 -1.54
CA TYR A 509 -4.38 -15.05 -1.80
C TYR A 509 -5.63 -15.92 -1.68
N VAL A 510 -5.86 -16.74 -2.70
CA VAL A 510 -6.88 -17.80 -2.72
C VAL A 510 -6.27 -19.00 -3.45
N PRO A 511 -5.95 -20.10 -2.77
CA PRO A 511 -5.22 -21.24 -3.33
C PRO A 511 -5.99 -21.94 -4.45
#